data_aa57ab6fae9242e1e1308090c5abf1e2
#
_entry.id   aa57ab6fae9242e1e1308090c5abf1e2
#
_cell.length_a   1.000
_cell.length_b   1.000
_cell.length_c   1.000
_cell.angle_alpha   90.00
_cell.angle_beta   90.00
_cell.angle_gamma   90.00
#
_symmetry.space_group_name_H-M   'P 1'
#
loop_
_entity.id
_entity.type
_entity.pdbx_description
1 polymer ?
#
loop_
_entity_poly.entity_id
_entity_poly.type
_entity_poly.pdbx_seq_one_letter_code
_entity_poly.pdbx_strand_id
1 'polypeptide(L)'
;YRSKSGQFIMIASGSTVSNEYRFLDANNPEGEFAVFQPRERDLEYSVAHYNDFWYIVTNADKATNFKLMRTSLDKTEKENWEEVIPHREHVYLENLEIFKDFLVTEERENGLTRIRIKRWDGSDEHYMEFDEETYTSGIGNNPEFDSQTLRYGYSSLTTPSSVIDYDMEFRKKEVMKQQAQAGQRQQGNQWNDHA
;
A
#
# COMPACT_ATOMS: atom_id res chain seq x y z
N TYR A 1 14.61 -4.65 -5.18
CA TYR A 1 13.47 -5.49 -4.74
C TYR A 1 12.81 -6.16 -5.95
N ARG A 2 11.96 -7.12 -5.69
CA ARG A 2 11.14 -7.78 -6.71
C ARG A 2 9.72 -7.20 -6.65
N SER A 3 9.08 -6.97 -7.82
CA SER A 3 7.67 -6.57 -7.84
C SER A 3 6.81 -7.61 -7.13
N LYS A 4 5.70 -7.19 -6.50
CA LYS A 4 4.81 -8.11 -5.77
C LYS A 4 4.21 -9.19 -6.67
N SER A 5 3.98 -8.88 -7.94
CA SER A 5 3.61 -9.85 -8.98
C SER A 5 4.69 -10.91 -9.28
N GLY A 6 5.89 -10.67 -8.82
CA GLY A 6 7.04 -11.55 -9.07
C GLY A 6 7.64 -11.47 -10.47
N GLN A 7 7.09 -10.64 -11.37
CA GLN A 7 7.51 -10.60 -12.78
C GLN A 7 8.71 -9.71 -13.06
N PHE A 8 8.96 -8.71 -12.20
CA PHE A 8 10.04 -7.75 -12.43
C PHE A 8 10.97 -7.61 -11.23
N ILE A 9 12.25 -7.37 -11.53
CA ILE A 9 13.25 -6.90 -10.58
C ILE A 9 13.33 -5.38 -10.72
N MET A 10 13.25 -4.66 -9.60
CA MET A 10 13.14 -3.21 -9.56
C MET A 10 14.33 -2.57 -8.85
N ILE A 11 14.81 -1.46 -9.38
CA ILE A 11 15.75 -0.56 -8.71
C ILE A 11 15.06 0.80 -8.56
N ALA A 12 14.96 1.29 -7.33
CA ALA A 12 14.46 2.63 -7.03
C ALA A 12 15.61 3.53 -6.59
N SER A 13 15.69 4.71 -7.17
CA SER A 13 16.68 5.73 -6.84
C SER A 13 15.98 7.06 -6.59
N GLY A 14 16.07 7.59 -5.37
CA GLY A 14 15.36 8.78 -4.94
C GLY A 14 16.29 9.92 -4.51
N SER A 15 15.80 11.14 -4.63
CA SER A 15 16.30 12.35 -3.99
C SER A 15 15.13 13.04 -3.27
N THR A 16 15.34 14.21 -2.69
CA THR A 16 14.30 14.91 -1.91
C THR A 16 13.03 15.22 -2.71
N VAL A 17 13.17 15.49 -4.00
CA VAL A 17 12.05 16.00 -4.84
C VAL A 17 11.97 15.28 -6.19
N SER A 18 12.60 14.14 -6.33
CA SER A 18 12.50 13.33 -7.56
C SER A 18 12.99 11.91 -7.35
N ASN A 19 12.46 11.00 -8.12
CA ASN A 19 12.91 9.61 -8.14
C ASN A 19 12.98 9.06 -9.57
N GLU A 20 13.64 7.92 -9.70
CA GLU A 20 13.77 7.16 -10.94
C GLU A 20 13.66 5.67 -10.59
N TYR A 21 12.88 4.97 -11.37
CA TYR A 21 12.78 3.52 -11.30
C TYR A 21 13.39 2.88 -12.53
N ARG A 22 14.03 1.75 -12.31
CA ARG A 22 14.49 0.85 -13.37
C ARG A 22 13.91 -0.52 -13.12
N PHE A 23 13.61 -1.22 -14.20
CA PHE A 23 13.03 -2.56 -14.12
C PHE A 23 13.72 -3.53 -15.07
N LEU A 24 13.66 -4.80 -14.73
CA LEU A 24 14.18 -5.92 -15.48
C LEU A 24 13.19 -7.08 -15.39
N ASP A 25 12.92 -7.77 -16.47
CA ASP A 25 12.13 -9.02 -16.46
C ASP A 25 12.81 -10.06 -15.56
N ALA A 26 12.12 -10.51 -14.52
CA ALA A 26 12.67 -11.49 -13.57
C ALA A 26 12.91 -12.88 -14.21
N ASN A 27 12.32 -13.16 -15.37
CA ASN A 27 12.59 -14.37 -16.15
C ASN A 27 13.83 -14.26 -17.04
N ASN A 28 14.37 -13.05 -17.20
CA ASN A 28 15.60 -12.79 -17.95
C ASN A 28 16.61 -12.02 -17.08
N PRO A 29 17.18 -12.62 -16.03
CA PRO A 29 18.03 -11.93 -15.07
C PRO A 29 19.39 -11.46 -15.65
N GLU A 30 19.78 -11.97 -16.79
CA GLU A 30 20.98 -11.55 -17.54
C GLU A 30 20.70 -10.37 -18.49
N GLY A 31 19.46 -9.90 -18.55
CA GLY A 31 19.03 -8.75 -19.33
C GLY A 31 19.55 -7.41 -18.80
N GLU A 32 19.22 -6.34 -19.48
CA GLU A 32 19.58 -4.99 -19.07
C GLU A 32 18.39 -4.31 -18.36
N PHE A 33 18.69 -3.51 -17.33
CA PHE A 33 17.68 -2.69 -16.68
C PHE A 33 17.23 -1.55 -17.58
N ALA A 34 15.94 -1.52 -17.91
CA ALA A 34 15.32 -0.40 -18.59
C ALA A 34 14.96 0.71 -17.58
N VAL A 35 15.09 1.97 -17.99
CA VAL A 35 14.59 3.12 -17.23
C VAL A 35 13.07 3.17 -17.41
N PHE A 36 12.32 3.30 -16.32
CA PHE A 36 10.86 3.41 -16.36
C PHE A 36 10.44 4.79 -16.88
N GLN A 37 10.84 5.83 -16.19
CA GLN A 37 10.71 7.24 -16.56
C GLN A 37 12.00 7.93 -16.14
N PRO A 38 12.71 8.62 -17.03
CA PRO A 38 13.89 9.37 -16.68
C PRO A 38 13.62 10.37 -15.56
N ARG A 39 14.61 10.57 -14.69
CA ARG A 39 14.52 11.52 -13.59
C ARG A 39 14.20 12.91 -14.11
N GLU A 40 13.15 13.49 -13.57
CA GLU A 40 12.72 14.86 -13.81
C GLU A 40 12.65 15.58 -12.46
N ARG A 41 13.10 16.84 -12.41
CA ARG A 41 13.02 17.62 -11.18
C ARG A 41 11.56 17.88 -10.81
N ASP A 42 11.25 17.74 -9.53
CA ASP A 42 9.92 17.91 -8.95
C ASP A 42 8.89 16.86 -9.39
N LEU A 43 9.32 15.81 -10.12
CA LEU A 43 8.50 14.64 -10.43
C LEU A 43 8.80 13.52 -9.43
N GLU A 44 7.79 13.21 -8.63
CA GLU A 44 7.79 12.08 -7.71
C GLU A 44 6.81 11.03 -8.20
N TYR A 45 7.23 9.77 -8.18
CA TYR A 45 6.35 8.67 -8.54
C TYR A 45 6.80 7.36 -7.88
N SER A 46 5.86 6.46 -7.69
CA SER A 46 6.13 5.06 -7.35
C SER A 46 5.41 4.16 -8.32
N VAL A 47 5.94 2.95 -8.53
CA VAL A 47 5.39 2.01 -9.51
C VAL A 47 5.08 0.67 -8.88
N ALA A 48 3.96 0.08 -9.30
CA ALA A 48 3.56 -1.28 -8.97
C ALA A 48 3.04 -1.98 -10.23
N HIS A 49 3.32 -3.28 -10.37
CA HIS A 49 2.95 -4.04 -11.55
C HIS A 49 1.72 -4.92 -11.29
N TYR A 50 0.74 -4.87 -12.21
CA TYR A 50 -0.42 -5.76 -12.21
C TYR A 50 -0.87 -6.10 -13.63
N ASN A 51 -0.89 -7.38 -13.96
CA ASN A 51 -1.24 -7.91 -15.29
C ASN A 51 -0.43 -7.22 -16.41
N ASP A 52 -1.09 -6.60 -17.37
CA ASP A 52 -0.46 -5.94 -18.54
C ASP A 52 -0.15 -4.46 -18.30
N PHE A 53 -0.23 -3.99 -17.04
CA PHE A 53 -0.10 -2.59 -16.70
C PHE A 53 0.86 -2.33 -15.53
N TRP A 54 1.50 -1.19 -15.61
CA TRP A 54 2.10 -0.50 -14.48
C TRP A 54 1.09 0.46 -13.87
N TYR A 55 1.00 0.50 -12.55
CA TYR A 55 0.23 1.47 -11.78
C TYR A 55 1.19 2.43 -11.09
N ILE A 56 0.92 3.71 -11.23
CA ILE A 56 1.86 4.78 -10.88
C ILE A 56 1.17 5.78 -9.94
N VAL A 57 1.61 5.87 -8.70
CA VAL A 57 1.23 6.96 -7.80
C VAL A 57 2.18 8.11 -8.08
N THR A 58 1.69 9.30 -8.42
CA THR A 58 2.54 10.40 -8.88
C THR A 58 1.95 11.78 -8.59
N ASN A 59 2.84 12.77 -8.48
CA ASN A 59 2.52 14.21 -8.42
C ASN A 59 2.56 14.88 -9.80
N ALA A 60 2.66 14.13 -10.89
CA ALA A 60 2.67 14.65 -12.25
C ALA A 60 1.50 15.62 -12.51
N ASP A 61 1.71 16.60 -13.41
CA ASP A 61 0.71 17.59 -13.81
C ASP A 61 0.20 18.44 -12.61
N LYS A 62 1.09 18.74 -11.67
CA LYS A 62 0.80 19.54 -10.45
C LYS A 62 -0.21 18.87 -9.50
N ALA A 63 -0.29 17.55 -9.50
CA ALA A 63 -1.09 16.77 -8.56
C ALA A 63 -0.44 16.76 -7.17
N THR A 64 -0.51 17.89 -6.43
CA THR A 64 0.17 18.08 -5.14
C THR A 64 -0.20 17.06 -4.08
N ASN A 65 -1.39 16.48 -4.15
CA ASN A 65 -1.88 15.40 -3.30
C ASN A 65 -1.79 14.02 -3.95
N PHE A 66 -0.98 13.91 -5.00
CA PHE A 66 -0.78 12.72 -5.81
C PHE A 66 -2.07 12.23 -6.51
N LYS A 67 -1.88 11.38 -7.48
CA LYS A 67 -2.92 10.70 -8.24
C LYS A 67 -2.45 9.32 -8.67
N LEU A 68 -3.37 8.43 -9.05
CA LEU A 68 -3.05 7.13 -9.58
C LEU A 68 -3.18 7.15 -11.10
N MET A 69 -2.10 6.79 -11.77
CA MET A 69 -2.04 6.61 -13.21
C MET A 69 -1.77 5.13 -13.53
N ARG A 70 -1.93 4.75 -14.80
CA ARG A 70 -1.46 3.46 -15.32
C ARG A 70 -0.85 3.63 -16.69
N THR A 71 -0.03 2.68 -17.10
CA THR A 71 0.49 2.58 -18.46
C THR A 71 0.76 1.13 -18.85
N SER A 72 0.80 0.82 -20.15
CA SER A 72 1.18 -0.51 -20.63
C SER A 72 2.65 -0.81 -20.35
N LEU A 73 3.02 -2.10 -20.35
CA LEU A 73 4.38 -2.54 -19.98
C LEU A 73 5.47 -2.00 -20.91
N ASP A 74 5.14 -1.72 -22.16
CA ASP A 74 6.05 -1.27 -23.22
C ASP A 74 6.10 0.25 -23.41
N LYS A 75 5.28 1.02 -22.67
CA LYS A 75 5.15 2.49 -22.81
C LYS A 75 5.23 3.17 -21.45
N THR A 76 6.40 3.12 -20.85
CA THR A 76 6.58 3.54 -19.47
C THR A 76 6.75 5.04 -19.28
N GLU A 77 7.02 5.79 -20.36
CA GLU A 77 7.22 7.23 -20.31
C GLU A 77 5.95 7.99 -19.92
N LYS A 78 6.12 9.09 -19.21
CA LYS A 78 5.05 9.91 -18.61
C LYS A 78 3.93 10.31 -19.59
N GLU A 79 4.27 10.54 -20.85
CA GLU A 79 3.34 10.93 -21.90
C GLU A 79 2.27 9.86 -22.20
N ASN A 80 2.52 8.62 -21.79
CA ASN A 80 1.62 7.48 -21.99
C ASN A 80 0.78 7.15 -20.75
N TRP A 81 0.96 7.89 -19.64
CA TRP A 81 0.25 7.60 -18.42
C TRP A 81 -1.23 8.02 -18.52
N GLU A 82 -2.12 7.07 -18.27
CA GLU A 82 -3.57 7.25 -18.22
C GLU A 82 -4.05 7.38 -16.78
N GLU A 83 -4.97 8.30 -16.51
CA GLU A 83 -5.50 8.52 -15.17
C GLU A 83 -6.46 7.40 -14.76
N VAL A 84 -6.26 6.87 -13.54
CA VAL A 84 -7.10 5.84 -12.89
C VAL A 84 -7.86 6.43 -11.71
N ILE A 85 -7.17 7.15 -10.84
CA ILE A 85 -7.76 7.94 -9.75
C ILE A 85 -7.23 9.37 -9.90
N PRO A 86 -8.12 10.35 -10.15
CA PRO A 86 -7.72 11.73 -10.35
C PRO A 86 -7.15 12.36 -9.08
N HIS A 87 -6.39 13.43 -9.24
CA HIS A 87 -5.99 14.30 -8.15
C HIS A 87 -7.22 14.87 -7.42
N ARG A 88 -7.15 14.89 -6.10
CA ARG A 88 -8.20 15.45 -5.23
C ARG A 88 -7.57 16.47 -4.26
N GLU A 89 -8.14 17.68 -4.20
CA GLU A 89 -7.57 18.78 -3.40
C GLU A 89 -7.55 18.50 -1.88
N HIS A 90 -8.48 17.66 -1.39
CA HIS A 90 -8.66 17.38 0.03
C HIS A 90 -8.27 15.97 0.45
N VAL A 91 -7.80 15.15 -0.50
CA VAL A 91 -7.40 13.77 -0.25
C VAL A 91 -6.00 13.54 -0.80
N TYR A 92 -5.07 13.25 0.09
CA TYR A 92 -3.69 12.89 -0.26
C TYR A 92 -3.61 11.38 -0.48
N LEU A 93 -3.16 10.94 -1.65
CA LEU A 93 -2.92 9.54 -1.98
C LEU A 93 -1.52 9.17 -1.49
N GLU A 94 -1.43 8.46 -0.37
CA GLU A 94 -0.17 8.14 0.31
C GLU A 94 0.52 6.90 -0.24
N ASN A 95 -0.26 5.84 -0.49
CA ASN A 95 0.30 4.54 -0.83
C ASN A 95 -0.65 3.70 -1.69
N LEU A 96 -0.09 2.70 -2.34
CA LEU A 96 -0.77 1.73 -3.17
C LEU A 96 -0.32 0.32 -2.79
N GLU A 97 -1.25 -0.59 -2.56
CA GLU A 97 -0.98 -2.00 -2.37
C GLU A 97 -1.80 -2.82 -3.38
N ILE A 98 -1.13 -3.73 -4.08
CA ILE A 98 -1.75 -4.54 -5.14
C ILE A 98 -1.84 -6.00 -4.69
N PHE A 99 -3.04 -6.55 -4.81
CA PHE A 99 -3.32 -7.97 -4.67
C PHE A 99 -3.89 -8.51 -5.97
N LYS A 100 -3.95 -9.82 -6.10
CA LYS A 100 -4.48 -10.50 -7.29
C LYS A 100 -5.90 -10.04 -7.63
N ASP A 101 -6.78 -9.92 -6.63
CA ASP A 101 -8.19 -9.58 -6.82
C ASP A 101 -8.53 -8.14 -6.38
N PHE A 102 -7.59 -7.45 -5.69
CA PHE A 102 -7.86 -6.15 -5.09
C PHE A 102 -6.77 -5.11 -5.36
N LEU A 103 -7.22 -3.89 -5.56
CA LEU A 103 -6.44 -2.66 -5.47
C LEU A 103 -6.76 -2.00 -4.14
N VAL A 104 -5.74 -1.73 -3.34
CA VAL A 104 -5.89 -1.03 -2.06
C VAL A 104 -5.13 0.29 -2.13
N THR A 105 -5.78 1.39 -1.76
CA THR A 105 -5.13 2.69 -1.62
C THR A 105 -5.18 3.15 -0.18
N GLU A 106 -4.08 3.73 0.28
CA GLU A 106 -3.97 4.45 1.53
C GLU A 106 -4.07 5.94 1.23
N GLU A 107 -5.06 6.57 1.80
CA GLU A 107 -5.43 7.96 1.54
C GLU A 107 -5.47 8.73 2.86
N ARG A 108 -5.14 10.02 2.83
CA ARG A 108 -5.31 10.90 3.99
C ARG A 108 -6.32 11.98 3.69
N GLU A 109 -7.34 12.04 4.51
CA GLU A 109 -8.40 13.03 4.43
C GLU A 109 -8.68 13.60 5.83
N ASN A 110 -8.73 14.93 5.97
CA ASN A 110 -8.93 15.61 7.26
C ASN A 110 -7.97 15.14 8.38
N GLY A 111 -6.73 14.81 8.03
CA GLY A 111 -5.71 14.34 8.97
C GLY A 111 -5.80 12.85 9.34
N LEU A 112 -6.80 12.14 8.89
CA LEU A 112 -7.01 10.71 9.16
C LEU A 112 -6.64 9.85 7.95
N THR A 113 -5.99 8.73 8.20
CA THR A 113 -5.75 7.71 7.17
C THR A 113 -7.06 6.98 6.86
N ARG A 114 -7.36 6.87 5.59
CA ARG A 114 -8.47 6.07 5.06
C ARG A 114 -7.92 5.00 4.13
N ILE A 115 -8.34 3.78 4.30
CA ILE A 115 -7.95 2.66 3.45
C ILE A 115 -9.14 2.33 2.55
N ARG A 116 -8.95 2.47 1.24
CA ARG A 116 -9.96 2.16 0.22
C ARG A 116 -9.58 0.87 -0.46
N ILE A 117 -10.52 -0.03 -0.58
CA ILE A 117 -10.37 -1.34 -1.19
C ILE A 117 -11.31 -1.42 -2.39
N LYS A 118 -10.77 -1.85 -3.51
CA LYS A 118 -11.52 -1.99 -4.76
C LYS A 118 -11.19 -3.33 -5.41
N ARG A 119 -12.20 -4.07 -5.85
CA ARG A 119 -11.99 -5.23 -6.72
C ARG A 119 -11.62 -4.79 -8.13
N TRP A 120 -10.69 -5.52 -8.75
CA TRP A 120 -10.27 -5.21 -10.11
C TRP A 120 -11.39 -5.35 -11.15
N ASP A 121 -12.33 -6.23 -10.92
CA ASP A 121 -13.51 -6.42 -11.79
C ASP A 121 -14.59 -5.33 -11.61
N GLY A 122 -14.40 -4.43 -10.65
CA GLY A 122 -15.33 -3.34 -10.34
C GLY A 122 -16.59 -3.76 -9.60
N SER A 123 -16.72 -5.01 -9.16
CA SER A 123 -17.90 -5.54 -8.47
C SER A 123 -18.07 -4.99 -7.05
N ASP A 124 -16.99 -4.57 -6.41
CA ASP A 124 -17.01 -3.98 -5.06
C ASP A 124 -15.96 -2.87 -4.92
N GLU A 125 -16.33 -1.85 -4.18
CA GLU A 125 -15.47 -0.77 -3.77
C GLU A 125 -15.97 -0.19 -2.44
N HIS A 126 -15.09 -0.10 -1.43
CA HIS A 126 -15.45 0.43 -0.13
C HIS A 126 -14.24 1.04 0.59
N TYR A 127 -14.51 1.88 1.58
CA TYR A 127 -13.55 2.30 2.59
C TYR A 127 -13.66 1.40 3.82
N MET A 128 -12.53 1.07 4.43
CA MET A 128 -12.53 0.43 5.74
C MET A 128 -13.15 1.36 6.78
N GLU A 129 -14.01 0.81 7.61
CA GLU A 129 -14.61 1.53 8.74
C GLU A 129 -13.74 1.38 9.98
N PHE A 130 -13.56 2.48 10.72
CA PHE A 130 -12.89 2.51 12.01
C PHE A 130 -13.89 3.05 13.05
N ASP A 131 -13.96 2.39 14.21
CA ASP A 131 -14.99 2.67 15.22
C ASP A 131 -14.71 3.96 16.01
N GLU A 132 -13.50 4.50 15.94
CA GLU A 132 -13.07 5.67 16.71
C GLU A 132 -12.89 6.88 15.80
N GLU A 133 -13.28 8.06 16.29
CA GLU A 133 -13.18 9.32 15.52
C GLU A 133 -11.73 9.79 15.31
N THR A 134 -10.84 9.38 16.19
CA THR A 134 -9.40 9.75 16.13
C THR A 134 -8.55 8.51 16.29
N TYR A 135 -7.78 8.20 15.28
CA TYR A 135 -6.92 7.02 15.22
C TYR A 135 -5.70 7.25 14.34
N THR A 136 -4.76 6.35 14.44
CA THR A 136 -3.67 6.18 13.47
C THR A 136 -3.78 4.80 12.86
N SER A 137 -3.78 4.72 11.54
CA SER A 137 -3.72 3.45 10.82
C SER A 137 -2.73 3.55 9.67
N GLY A 138 -2.32 2.41 9.14
CA GLY A 138 -1.45 2.35 7.97
C GLY A 138 -1.33 0.92 7.46
N ILE A 139 -1.22 0.76 6.14
CA ILE A 139 -1.01 -0.53 5.49
C ILE A 139 0.30 -1.14 6.02
N GLY A 140 0.24 -2.37 6.49
CA GLY A 140 1.37 -3.13 6.99
C GLY A 140 2.14 -3.84 5.88
N ASN A 141 2.98 -4.80 6.27
CA ASN A 141 3.70 -5.65 5.31
C ASN A 141 2.76 -6.75 4.77
N ASN A 142 2.50 -6.71 3.47
CA ASN A 142 1.62 -7.64 2.74
C ASN A 142 2.39 -8.30 1.59
N PRO A 143 3.29 -9.25 1.85
CA PRO A 143 4.17 -9.80 0.80
C PRO A 143 3.44 -10.69 -0.21
N GLU A 144 2.32 -11.32 0.21
CA GLU A 144 1.62 -12.29 -0.62
C GLU A 144 0.71 -11.59 -1.64
N PHE A 145 0.95 -11.87 -2.93
CA PHE A 145 0.15 -11.32 -4.01
C PHE A 145 -1.25 -11.96 -4.08
N ASP A 146 -1.31 -13.29 -3.98
CA ASP A 146 -2.57 -14.06 -4.00
C ASP A 146 -3.11 -14.19 -2.57
N SER A 147 -3.57 -13.06 -2.01
CA SER A 147 -4.16 -12.98 -0.68
C SER A 147 -5.45 -12.16 -0.72
N GLN A 148 -6.43 -12.58 0.07
CA GLN A 148 -7.65 -11.81 0.36
C GLN A 148 -7.56 -11.05 1.68
N THR A 149 -6.41 -11.15 2.36
CA THR A 149 -6.16 -10.52 3.65
C THR A 149 -5.25 -9.33 3.52
N LEU A 150 -5.72 -8.18 3.99
CA LEU A 150 -4.91 -6.97 4.16
C LEU A 150 -4.46 -6.85 5.61
N ARG A 151 -3.14 -6.89 5.84
CA ARG A 151 -2.56 -6.58 7.14
C ARG A 151 -2.33 -5.09 7.28
N TYR A 152 -2.76 -4.51 8.40
CA TYR A 152 -2.57 -3.10 8.71
C TYR A 152 -2.27 -2.87 10.18
N GLY A 153 -1.63 -1.75 10.47
CA GLY A 153 -1.43 -1.25 11.83
C GLY A 153 -2.57 -0.36 12.26
N TYR A 154 -2.94 -0.38 13.54
CA TYR A 154 -3.96 0.48 14.12
C TYR A 154 -3.63 0.87 15.55
N SER A 155 -3.88 2.10 15.92
CA SER A 155 -3.90 2.56 17.31
C SER A 155 -4.78 3.79 17.47
N SER A 156 -5.28 4.00 18.69
CA SER A 156 -6.04 5.19 19.07
C SER A 156 -5.71 5.61 20.50
N LEU A 157 -6.44 6.56 21.03
CA LEU A 157 -6.33 6.96 22.45
C LEU A 157 -6.77 5.85 23.40
N THR A 158 -7.70 4.99 22.99
CA THR A 158 -8.28 3.90 23.80
C THR A 158 -7.80 2.52 23.38
N THR A 159 -7.32 2.38 22.12
CA THR A 159 -6.85 1.12 21.57
C THR A 159 -5.32 1.11 21.47
N PRO A 160 -4.62 0.21 22.17
CA PRO A 160 -3.17 0.07 22.04
C PRO A 160 -2.73 -0.30 20.63
N SER A 161 -1.46 -0.03 20.30
CA SER A 161 -0.89 -0.40 19.00
C SER A 161 -1.15 -1.86 18.68
N SER A 162 -1.79 -2.10 17.58
CA SER A 162 -2.32 -3.40 17.14
C SER A 162 -1.93 -3.68 15.71
N VAL A 163 -1.68 -4.94 15.40
CA VAL A 163 -1.58 -5.49 14.04
C VAL A 163 -2.86 -6.26 13.78
N ILE A 164 -3.55 -5.91 12.73
CA ILE A 164 -4.86 -6.45 12.41
C ILE A 164 -4.84 -6.98 10.99
N ASP A 165 -5.43 -8.15 10.78
CA ASP A 165 -5.72 -8.72 9.49
C ASP A 165 -7.18 -8.44 9.12
N TYR A 166 -7.39 -7.91 7.92
CA TYR A 166 -8.71 -7.58 7.37
C TYR A 166 -8.99 -8.45 6.16
N ASP A 167 -10.05 -9.23 6.25
CA ASP A 167 -10.58 -9.97 5.11
C ASP A 167 -11.29 -9.00 4.17
N MET A 168 -10.71 -8.78 2.99
CA MET A 168 -11.18 -7.80 2.01
C MET A 168 -12.49 -8.23 1.32
N GLU A 169 -12.78 -9.55 1.29
CA GLU A 169 -14.01 -10.10 0.74
C GLU A 169 -15.18 -10.00 1.72
N PHE A 170 -14.97 -10.47 2.96
CA PHE A 170 -16.03 -10.56 3.97
C PHE A 170 -16.04 -9.39 4.95
N ARG A 171 -15.10 -8.44 4.82
CA ARG A 171 -14.98 -7.23 5.64
C ARG A 171 -14.82 -7.51 7.14
N LYS A 172 -14.12 -8.60 7.48
CA LYS A 172 -13.89 -9.03 8.87
C LYS A 172 -12.50 -8.64 9.34
N LYS A 173 -12.41 -8.21 10.59
CA LYS A 173 -11.16 -7.85 11.25
C LYS A 173 -10.76 -8.93 12.25
N GLU A 174 -9.48 -9.29 12.28
CA GLU A 174 -8.88 -10.18 13.25
C GLU A 174 -7.63 -9.54 13.84
N VAL A 175 -7.59 -9.40 15.19
CA VAL A 175 -6.42 -8.83 15.87
C VAL A 175 -5.35 -9.91 16.01
N MET A 176 -4.25 -9.75 15.28
CA MET A 176 -3.12 -10.68 15.28
C MET A 176 -2.16 -10.41 16.43
N LYS A 177 -1.98 -9.15 16.78
CA LYS A 177 -1.09 -8.73 17.86
C LYS A 177 -1.56 -7.38 18.40
N GLN A 178 -1.53 -7.25 19.73
CA GLN A 178 -1.81 -6.00 20.41
C GLN A 178 -0.76 -5.76 21.50
N GLN A 179 -0.30 -4.53 21.64
CA GLN A 179 0.63 -4.15 22.69
C GLN A 179 -0.06 -4.25 24.06
N ALA A 180 0.61 -4.89 25.04
CA ALA A 180 0.09 -4.96 26.39
C ALA A 180 0.00 -3.55 27.01
N GLN A 181 -1.12 -3.22 27.64
CA GLN A 181 -1.25 -1.98 28.40
C GLN A 181 -0.36 -2.06 29.66
N ALA A 182 0.41 -1.00 29.93
CA ALA A 182 1.16 -0.88 31.16
C ALA A 182 0.16 -0.81 32.33
N GLY A 183 0.02 -1.91 33.09
CA GLY A 183 -0.90 -2.05 34.22
C GLY A 183 -1.62 -3.38 34.35
N GLN A 184 -1.76 -4.14 33.28
CA GLN A 184 -2.21 -5.53 33.37
C GLN A 184 -1.02 -6.44 33.72
N ARG A 185 -0.66 -6.49 35.03
CA ARG A 185 0.15 -7.59 35.55
C ARG A 185 -0.65 -8.87 35.24
N GLN A 186 -0.06 -9.77 34.47
CA GLN A 186 -0.53 -11.14 34.39
C GLN A 186 -0.62 -11.70 35.83
N GLN A 187 -1.87 -11.90 36.30
CA GLN A 187 -2.08 -12.69 37.49
C GLN A 187 -1.65 -14.12 37.18
N GLY A 188 -0.51 -14.48 37.74
CA GLY A 188 -0.14 -15.75 38.28
C GLY A 188 -0.24 -17.00 37.46
N ASN A 189 0.88 -17.52 37.07
CA ASN A 189 1.11 -18.95 37.28
C ASN A 189 1.50 -19.17 38.76
N GLN A 190 0.55 -19.55 39.59
CA GLN A 190 0.86 -20.20 40.86
C GLN A 190 1.47 -21.56 40.51
N TRP A 191 2.76 -21.66 40.66
CA TRP A 191 3.42 -22.96 40.82
C TRP A 191 2.92 -23.58 42.11
N ASN A 192 2.14 -24.63 42.02
CA ASN A 192 1.87 -25.50 43.14
C ASN A 192 3.15 -26.29 43.46
N ASP A 193 3.93 -25.80 44.41
CA ASP A 193 4.87 -26.64 45.17
C ASP A 193 4.04 -27.56 46.05
N HIS A 194 3.93 -28.81 45.67
CA HIS A 194 3.62 -29.91 46.58
C HIS A 194 4.85 -30.80 46.66
N ALA A 195 5.43 -30.78 47.88
CA ALA A 195 6.43 -31.68 48.40
C ALA A 195 6.07 -33.16 48.24
#